data_3e0b6af5f6ec689d733735bc7667a65c
#
_entry.id   3e0b6af5f6ec689d733735bc7667a65c
#
_cell.length_a   1.000
_cell.length_b   1.000
_cell.length_c   1.000
_cell.angle_alpha   90.00
_cell.angle_beta   90.00
_cell.angle_gamma   90.00
#
_symmetry.space_group_name_H-M   'P 1'
#
loop_
_entity.id
_entity.type
_entity.pdbx_description
1 polymer ?
#
loop_
_entity_poly.entity_id
_entity_poly.type
_entity_poly.pdbx_seq_one_letter_code
_entity_poly.pdbx_strand_id
1 'polypeptide(L)'
;MENIDNFAYEIIKEINIARTKPRKYAKFLKKIIKNFDENDLNYSEEQINITTVEGIDAYEEAIEYLYNVYPKPKLNLHLSLLNIANDYLNHAKKISYEKIFRLEINNLIEKYGTFTGNFSKLMDFGGLTAKSIVTNLIVCDGNHSRDYRNLIFDDNFRYIGVASVPHSEYKQFTVIMISENFKSLDSKNDIPFQISDKDNEEEEDEEEEEENENEEENEKENEKENENEEEENEEDEETENKYNDDIKEEGVKRIKKIEQIKNINGKFMKVTKIIKTLEDGFVETEIFKEQI
;
A
#
# COMPACT_ATOMS: atom_id res chain seq x y z
N MET A 1 -31.78 -8.71 9.23
CA MET A 1 -30.45 -8.58 8.63
C MET A 1 -29.79 -7.42 9.35
N GLU A 2 -28.69 -7.63 10.06
CA GLU A 2 -27.90 -6.53 10.58
C GLU A 2 -27.43 -5.71 9.37
N ASN A 3 -27.69 -4.40 9.43
CA ASN A 3 -27.30 -3.48 8.36
C ASN A 3 -25.78 -3.32 8.45
N ILE A 4 -25.07 -3.90 7.51
CA ILE A 4 -23.63 -3.66 7.34
C ILE A 4 -23.50 -2.18 6.94
N ASP A 5 -22.63 -1.47 7.61
CA ASP A 5 -22.29 -0.10 7.21
C ASP A 5 -21.71 -0.13 5.79
N ASN A 6 -22.27 0.69 4.90
CA ASN A 6 -21.86 0.75 3.50
C ASN A 6 -20.34 1.01 3.37
N PHE A 7 -19.80 1.88 4.22
CA PHE A 7 -18.39 2.21 4.21
C PHE A 7 -17.49 1.02 4.59
N ALA A 8 -17.91 0.20 5.58
CA ALA A 8 -17.20 -1.03 5.92
C ALA A 8 -17.21 -2.03 4.75
N TYR A 9 -18.32 -2.08 4.02
CA TYR A 9 -18.46 -2.92 2.84
C TYR A 9 -17.51 -2.46 1.71
N GLU A 10 -17.43 -1.15 1.44
CA GLU A 10 -16.50 -0.58 0.45
C GLU A 10 -15.03 -0.89 0.80
N ILE A 11 -14.64 -0.83 2.07
CA ILE A 11 -13.29 -1.20 2.49
C ILE A 11 -13.00 -2.68 2.21
N ILE A 12 -13.96 -3.58 2.45
CA ILE A 12 -13.80 -5.00 2.16
C ILE A 12 -13.67 -5.24 0.65
N LYS A 13 -14.51 -4.55 -0.16
CA LYS A 13 -14.45 -4.58 -1.62
C LYS A 13 -13.06 -4.15 -2.10
N GLU A 14 -12.56 -3.03 -1.60
CA GLU A 14 -11.26 -2.47 -1.99
C GLU A 14 -10.09 -3.40 -1.62
N ILE A 15 -10.08 -4.00 -0.41
CA ILE A 15 -9.10 -5.02 -0.02
C ILE A 15 -9.14 -6.20 -0.98
N ASN A 16 -10.33 -6.65 -1.37
CA ASN A 16 -10.49 -7.76 -2.29
C ASN A 16 -10.04 -7.42 -3.71
N ILE A 17 -10.22 -6.18 -4.17
CA ILE A 17 -9.65 -5.69 -5.43
C ILE A 17 -8.12 -5.78 -5.37
N ALA A 18 -7.50 -5.25 -4.33
CA ALA A 18 -6.04 -5.31 -4.17
C ALA A 18 -5.52 -6.77 -4.15
N ARG A 19 -6.21 -7.67 -3.43
CA ARG A 19 -5.84 -9.08 -3.35
C ARG A 19 -5.97 -9.82 -4.69
N THR A 20 -7.05 -9.61 -5.42
CA THR A 20 -7.34 -10.35 -6.65
C THR A 20 -6.71 -9.73 -7.89
N LYS A 21 -6.48 -8.41 -7.89
CA LYS A 21 -5.93 -7.64 -9.01
C LYS A 21 -4.73 -6.78 -8.55
N PRO A 22 -3.65 -7.36 -7.97
CA PRO A 22 -2.56 -6.57 -7.38
C PRO A 22 -1.86 -5.67 -8.39
N ARG A 23 -1.75 -6.10 -9.66
CA ARG A 23 -1.14 -5.28 -10.72
C ARG A 23 -1.96 -4.04 -11.08
N LYS A 24 -3.32 -4.15 -11.06
CA LYS A 24 -4.20 -2.99 -11.22
C LYS A 24 -3.96 -1.99 -10.07
N TYR A 25 -3.84 -2.50 -8.84
CA TYR A 25 -3.55 -1.67 -7.67
C TYR A 25 -2.15 -1.01 -7.76
N ALA A 26 -1.15 -1.69 -8.32
CA ALA A 26 0.17 -1.10 -8.58
C ALA A 26 0.09 0.08 -9.58
N LYS A 27 -0.71 -0.06 -10.66
CA LYS A 27 -0.95 1.02 -11.63
C LYS A 27 -1.58 2.24 -10.95
N PHE A 28 -2.58 2.02 -10.07
CA PHE A 28 -3.17 3.08 -9.28
C PHE A 28 -2.14 3.80 -8.40
N LEU A 29 -1.30 3.07 -7.65
CA LEU A 29 -0.22 3.68 -6.86
C LEU A 29 0.76 4.49 -7.74
N LYS A 30 1.04 4.05 -8.97
CA LYS A 30 1.86 4.82 -9.92
C LYS A 30 1.23 6.16 -10.33
N LYS A 31 -0.11 6.24 -10.42
CA LYS A 31 -0.78 7.51 -10.69
C LYS A 31 -0.60 8.48 -9.51
N ILE A 32 -0.79 8.00 -8.28
CA ILE A 32 -0.76 8.87 -7.10
C ILE A 32 0.64 9.34 -6.71
N ILE A 33 1.70 8.57 -6.98
CA ILE A 33 3.07 9.01 -6.67
C ILE A 33 3.50 10.26 -7.46
N LYS A 34 2.85 10.56 -8.58
CA LYS A 34 3.10 11.80 -9.34
C LYS A 34 2.67 13.06 -8.58
N ASN A 35 1.89 12.90 -7.50
CA ASN A 35 1.37 13.98 -6.67
C ASN A 35 2.18 14.16 -5.36
N PHE A 36 3.38 13.58 -5.28
CA PHE A 36 4.29 13.85 -4.18
C PHE A 36 4.96 15.21 -4.33
N ASP A 37 5.01 15.95 -3.22
CA ASP A 37 5.83 17.14 -3.04
C ASP A 37 6.68 16.90 -1.78
N GLU A 38 7.97 16.61 -1.99
CA GLU A 38 8.90 16.15 -0.96
C GLU A 38 8.35 14.90 -0.22
N ASN A 39 7.86 15.06 1.02
CA ASN A 39 7.28 13.99 1.83
C ASN A 39 5.75 14.06 1.94
N ASP A 40 5.14 15.02 1.26
CA ASP A 40 3.70 15.21 1.29
C ASP A 40 3.05 14.63 0.04
N LEU A 41 2.11 13.73 0.22
CA LEU A 41 1.26 13.21 -0.83
C LEU A 41 -0.11 13.91 -0.77
N ASN A 42 -0.50 14.55 -1.86
CA ASN A 42 -1.81 15.17 -1.99
C ASN A 42 -2.49 14.72 -3.29
N TYR A 43 -3.35 13.72 -3.18
CA TYR A 43 -4.13 13.18 -4.29
C TYR A 43 -5.61 13.40 -4.03
N SER A 44 -6.17 14.43 -4.67
CA SER A 44 -7.52 14.97 -4.36
C SER A 44 -8.66 14.05 -4.78
N GLU A 45 -8.52 13.30 -5.89
CA GLU A 45 -9.57 12.40 -6.40
C GLU A 45 -9.99 11.36 -5.35
N GLU A 46 -9.02 10.81 -4.61
CA GLU A 46 -9.27 9.80 -3.58
C GLU A 46 -9.15 10.35 -2.15
N GLN A 47 -9.10 11.68 -2.01
CA GLN A 47 -8.93 12.37 -0.72
C GLN A 47 -7.71 11.88 0.09
N ILE A 48 -6.66 11.46 -0.62
CA ILE A 48 -5.39 11.08 -0.01
C ILE A 48 -4.58 12.36 0.22
N ASN A 49 -4.34 12.68 1.48
CA ASN A 49 -3.52 13.80 1.91
C ASN A 49 -2.78 13.37 3.17
N ILE A 50 -1.52 12.97 3.00
CA ILE A 50 -0.70 12.37 4.05
C ILE A 50 0.70 12.97 4.01
N THR A 51 1.22 13.31 5.19
CA THR A 51 2.66 13.50 5.39
C THR A 51 3.27 12.13 5.67
N THR A 52 4.18 11.70 4.83
CA THR A 52 4.79 10.37 4.90
C THR A 52 6.07 10.39 5.74
N VAL A 53 6.47 9.24 6.27
CA VAL A 53 7.71 9.06 7.02
C VAL A 53 8.87 8.71 6.08
N GLU A 54 8.62 7.80 5.13
CA GLU A 54 9.61 7.29 4.18
C GLU A 54 9.49 7.95 2.79
N GLY A 55 8.50 8.84 2.61
CA GLY A 55 8.28 9.52 1.34
C GLY A 55 7.85 8.58 0.22
N ILE A 56 8.27 8.92 -0.99
CA ILE A 56 7.96 8.17 -2.20
C ILE A 56 8.53 6.73 -2.17
N ASP A 57 9.63 6.50 -1.44
CA ASP A 57 10.32 5.20 -1.42
C ASP A 57 9.40 4.07 -0.92
N ALA A 58 8.53 4.33 0.08
CA ALA A 58 7.58 3.34 0.58
C ALA A 58 6.52 2.96 -0.46
N TYR A 59 6.12 3.92 -1.29
CA TYR A 59 5.18 3.71 -2.38
C TYR A 59 5.81 2.95 -3.54
N GLU A 60 7.04 3.28 -3.94
CA GLU A 60 7.78 2.56 -4.97
C GLU A 60 8.01 1.11 -4.58
N GLU A 61 8.38 0.85 -3.33
CA GLU A 61 8.49 -0.52 -2.79
C GLU A 61 7.15 -1.27 -2.83
N ALA A 62 6.04 -0.59 -2.48
CA ALA A 62 4.71 -1.18 -2.54
C ALA A 62 4.32 -1.52 -3.99
N ILE A 63 4.62 -0.65 -4.94
CA ILE A 63 4.39 -0.88 -6.37
C ILE A 63 5.18 -2.10 -6.85
N GLU A 64 6.47 -2.19 -6.52
CA GLU A 64 7.30 -3.33 -6.88
C GLU A 64 6.74 -4.64 -6.30
N TYR A 65 6.35 -4.63 -5.02
CA TYR A 65 5.72 -5.77 -4.37
C TYR A 65 4.45 -6.22 -5.10
N LEU A 66 3.56 -5.27 -5.43
CA LEU A 66 2.28 -5.55 -6.09
C LEU A 66 2.44 -6.10 -7.52
N TYR A 67 3.50 -5.73 -8.24
CA TYR A 67 3.80 -6.33 -9.54
C TYR A 67 4.27 -7.78 -9.44
N ASN A 68 4.90 -8.14 -8.32
CA ASN A 68 5.52 -9.45 -8.11
C ASN A 68 4.65 -10.43 -7.32
N VAL A 69 3.69 -9.95 -6.52
CA VAL A 69 2.80 -10.83 -5.76
C VAL A 69 1.76 -11.48 -6.65
N TYR A 70 1.51 -12.79 -6.44
CA TYR A 70 0.42 -13.49 -7.11
C TYR A 70 -0.94 -13.08 -6.55
N PRO A 71 -2.00 -13.02 -7.38
CA PRO A 71 -3.36 -12.81 -6.93
C PRO A 71 -3.75 -13.77 -5.81
N LYS A 72 -4.47 -13.25 -4.80
CA LYS A 72 -4.92 -13.99 -3.63
C LYS A 72 -6.44 -14.16 -3.64
N PRO A 73 -6.98 -15.23 -3.04
CA PRO A 73 -8.42 -15.40 -2.90
C PRO A 73 -9.07 -14.22 -2.16
N LYS A 74 -10.32 -13.90 -2.53
CA LYS A 74 -11.14 -12.91 -1.80
C LYS A 74 -11.32 -13.34 -0.33
N LEU A 75 -11.35 -12.34 0.56
CA LEU A 75 -11.79 -12.52 1.94
C LEU A 75 -13.31 -12.43 2.00
N ASN A 76 -13.93 -13.34 2.74
CA ASN A 76 -15.37 -13.37 2.93
C ASN A 76 -15.75 -12.61 4.20
N LEU A 77 -16.76 -11.75 4.11
CA LEU A 77 -17.29 -11.09 5.29
C LEU A 77 -17.81 -12.12 6.29
N HIS A 78 -17.45 -11.94 7.56
CA HIS A 78 -17.91 -12.76 8.67
C HIS A 78 -18.51 -11.89 9.76
N LEU A 79 -19.80 -12.11 10.08
CA LEU A 79 -20.56 -11.26 10.99
C LEU A 79 -19.95 -11.19 12.40
N SER A 80 -19.41 -12.29 12.91
CA SER A 80 -18.74 -12.26 14.22
C SER A 80 -17.46 -11.45 14.22
N LEU A 81 -16.69 -11.44 13.12
CA LEU A 81 -15.51 -10.58 12.99
C LEU A 81 -15.91 -9.11 12.90
N LEU A 82 -17.00 -8.80 12.18
CA LEU A 82 -17.60 -7.47 12.14
C LEU A 82 -17.98 -6.99 13.55
N ASN A 83 -18.65 -7.84 14.33
CA ASN A 83 -19.05 -7.52 15.70
C ASN A 83 -17.84 -7.33 16.64
N ILE A 84 -16.78 -8.14 16.46
CA ILE A 84 -15.52 -7.97 17.20
C ILE A 84 -14.89 -6.62 16.84
N ALA A 85 -14.86 -6.24 15.56
CA ALA A 85 -14.33 -4.96 15.11
C ALA A 85 -15.11 -3.77 15.70
N ASN A 86 -16.45 -3.82 15.68
CA ASN A 86 -17.31 -2.81 16.27
C ASN A 86 -17.10 -2.67 17.79
N ASP A 87 -17.09 -3.78 18.52
CA ASP A 87 -16.85 -3.76 19.96
C ASP A 87 -15.44 -3.23 20.29
N TYR A 88 -14.44 -3.62 19.51
CA TYR A 88 -13.08 -3.09 19.66
C TYR A 88 -13.06 -1.57 19.51
N LEU A 89 -13.67 -1.02 18.45
CA LEU A 89 -13.77 0.42 18.24
C LEU A 89 -14.51 1.13 19.39
N ASN A 90 -15.59 0.52 19.89
CA ASN A 90 -16.35 1.08 21.01
C ASN A 90 -15.52 1.20 22.29
N HIS A 91 -14.53 0.35 22.50
CA HIS A 91 -13.56 0.46 23.59
C HIS A 91 -12.44 1.44 23.25
N ALA A 92 -11.87 1.31 22.05
CA ALA A 92 -10.70 2.06 21.59
C ALA A 92 -10.95 3.58 21.53
N LYS A 93 -12.11 4.02 21.05
CA LYS A 93 -12.45 5.46 20.95
C LYS A 93 -12.48 6.21 22.29
N LYS A 94 -12.40 5.49 23.41
CA LYS A 94 -12.44 6.05 24.77
C LYS A 94 -11.06 6.14 25.43
N ILE A 95 -10.03 5.67 24.78
CA ILE A 95 -8.67 5.58 25.32
C ILE A 95 -7.67 6.30 24.43
N SER A 96 -6.50 6.67 24.98
CA SER A 96 -5.46 7.33 24.19
C SER A 96 -4.84 6.41 23.14
N TYR A 97 -4.33 7.00 22.06
CA TYR A 97 -3.67 6.31 20.95
C TYR A 97 -2.68 5.24 21.40
N GLU A 98 -1.78 5.58 22.33
CA GLU A 98 -0.76 4.65 22.84
C GLU A 98 -1.36 3.39 23.49
N LYS A 99 -2.55 3.52 24.12
CA LYS A 99 -3.25 2.40 24.77
C LYS A 99 -4.02 1.54 23.77
N ILE A 100 -4.41 2.08 22.62
CA ILE A 100 -5.14 1.35 21.58
C ILE A 100 -4.34 0.14 21.12
N PHE A 101 -3.03 0.29 20.89
CA PHE A 101 -2.17 -0.82 20.44
C PHE A 101 -2.05 -1.95 21.47
N ARG A 102 -2.20 -1.63 22.74
CA ARG A 102 -2.12 -2.58 23.87
C ARG A 102 -3.46 -3.17 24.27
N LEU A 103 -4.56 -2.74 23.62
CA LEU A 103 -5.88 -3.25 23.91
C LEU A 103 -5.97 -4.72 23.49
N GLU A 104 -6.18 -5.58 24.49
CA GLU A 104 -6.33 -7.01 24.28
C GLU A 104 -7.65 -7.34 23.57
N ILE A 105 -7.61 -8.30 22.68
CA ILE A 105 -8.73 -8.69 21.85
C ILE A 105 -9.33 -10.05 22.26
N ASN A 106 -8.61 -10.84 23.07
CA ASN A 106 -8.99 -12.21 23.39
C ASN A 106 -10.40 -12.32 23.99
N ASN A 107 -10.74 -11.45 24.94
CA ASN A 107 -12.08 -11.40 25.55
C ASN A 107 -13.19 -11.10 24.54
N LEU A 108 -12.88 -10.29 23.50
CA LEU A 108 -13.84 -10.01 22.43
C LEU A 108 -13.99 -11.20 21.49
N ILE A 109 -12.91 -11.90 21.18
CA ILE A 109 -12.96 -13.12 20.38
C ILE A 109 -13.84 -14.17 21.10
N GLU A 110 -13.55 -14.45 22.38
CA GLU A 110 -14.30 -15.42 23.20
C GLU A 110 -15.78 -15.09 23.31
N LYS A 111 -16.14 -13.80 23.32
CA LYS A 111 -17.54 -13.34 23.34
C LYS A 111 -18.32 -13.75 22.09
N TYR A 112 -17.66 -13.82 20.94
CA TYR A 112 -18.32 -14.05 19.66
C TYR A 112 -18.05 -15.43 19.05
N GLY A 113 -16.96 -16.11 19.46
CA GLY A 113 -16.61 -17.40 18.90
C GLY A 113 -15.21 -17.88 19.27
N THR A 114 -14.69 -18.72 18.41
CA THR A 114 -13.32 -19.28 18.50
C THR A 114 -12.70 -19.28 17.12
N PHE A 115 -11.39 -19.20 17.05
CA PHE A 115 -10.66 -19.33 15.78
C PHE A 115 -9.65 -20.48 15.83
N THR A 116 -9.25 -20.96 14.66
CA THR A 116 -8.12 -21.87 14.47
C THR A 116 -7.22 -21.33 13.38
N GLY A 117 -5.91 -21.57 13.50
CA GLY A 117 -4.91 -20.93 12.63
C GLY A 117 -4.65 -19.48 13.05
N ASN A 118 -4.49 -18.62 12.08
CA ASN A 118 -4.11 -17.22 12.31
C ASN A 118 -5.34 -16.30 12.50
N PHE A 119 -5.18 -15.35 13.39
CA PHE A 119 -6.09 -14.24 13.62
C PHE A 119 -5.27 -12.96 13.74
N SER A 120 -5.66 -11.91 13.02
CA SER A 120 -4.91 -10.64 13.03
C SER A 120 -5.84 -9.43 13.02
N LYS A 121 -5.30 -8.32 13.52
CA LYS A 121 -5.96 -7.02 13.57
C LYS A 121 -5.11 -6.00 12.82
N LEU A 122 -5.72 -5.29 11.87
CA LEU A 122 -5.14 -4.15 11.20
C LEU A 122 -5.88 -2.88 11.63
N MET A 123 -5.19 -1.76 11.63
CA MET A 123 -5.77 -0.47 12.02
C MET A 123 -5.29 0.62 11.07
N ASP A 124 -6.20 1.50 10.69
CA ASP A 124 -5.89 2.73 9.96
C ASP A 124 -6.42 3.94 10.72
N PHE A 125 -5.66 5.02 10.69
CA PHE A 125 -6.00 6.31 11.27
C PHE A 125 -5.88 7.40 10.20
N GLY A 126 -7.00 8.02 9.88
CA GLY A 126 -7.04 9.19 9.00
C GLY A 126 -7.53 8.94 7.58
N GLY A 127 -7.57 7.71 7.11
CA GLY A 127 -8.12 7.38 5.80
C GLY A 127 -9.61 7.70 5.71
N LEU A 128 -10.00 8.54 4.74
CA LEU A 128 -11.37 9.04 4.59
C LEU A 128 -12.19 8.26 3.56
N THR A 129 -11.54 7.57 2.64
CA THR A 129 -12.14 6.70 1.63
C THR A 129 -11.66 5.27 1.81
N ALA A 130 -12.40 4.31 1.28
CA ALA A 130 -11.98 2.90 1.28
C ALA A 130 -10.61 2.75 0.61
N LYS A 131 -10.40 3.44 -0.50
CA LYS A 131 -9.16 3.42 -1.28
C LYS A 131 -8.00 4.02 -0.49
N SER A 132 -8.18 5.16 0.21
CA SER A 132 -7.12 5.74 1.05
C SER A 132 -6.73 4.83 2.22
N ILE A 133 -7.71 4.20 2.89
CA ILE A 133 -7.46 3.25 3.98
C ILE A 133 -6.64 2.06 3.49
N VAL A 134 -7.05 1.44 2.37
CA VAL A 134 -6.35 0.26 1.85
C VAL A 134 -4.98 0.62 1.31
N THR A 135 -4.83 1.81 0.69
CA THR A 135 -3.52 2.34 0.30
C THR A 135 -2.58 2.46 1.49
N ASN A 136 -3.02 3.08 2.59
CA ASN A 136 -2.23 3.22 3.81
C ASN A 136 -1.76 1.87 4.36
N LEU A 137 -2.64 0.88 4.37
CA LEU A 137 -2.32 -0.47 4.86
C LEU A 137 -1.34 -1.22 3.94
N ILE A 138 -1.44 -1.03 2.62
CA ILE A 138 -0.56 -1.67 1.64
C ILE A 138 0.80 -1.00 1.60
N VAL A 139 0.85 0.32 1.53
CA VAL A 139 2.11 1.07 1.58
C VAL A 139 2.81 0.84 2.91
N CYS A 140 2.04 0.87 4.01
CA CYS A 140 2.52 0.59 5.36
C CYS A 140 3.73 1.47 5.74
N ASP A 141 3.64 2.77 5.37
CA ASP A 141 4.68 3.77 5.58
C ASP A 141 5.12 3.85 7.05
N GLY A 142 6.41 4.02 7.29
CA GLY A 142 7.00 4.04 8.64
C GLY A 142 7.07 2.68 9.35
N ASN A 143 6.63 1.59 8.72
CA ASN A 143 6.76 0.23 9.23
C ASN A 143 7.60 -0.63 8.28
N HIS A 144 8.90 -0.72 8.54
CA HIS A 144 9.85 -1.43 7.68
C HIS A 144 9.57 -2.93 7.51
N SER A 145 8.85 -3.58 8.44
CA SER A 145 8.43 -4.98 8.31
C SER A 145 7.22 -5.16 7.39
N ARG A 146 6.55 -4.06 7.01
CA ARG A 146 5.36 -4.06 6.15
C ARG A 146 4.27 -5.03 6.63
N ASP A 147 4.08 -5.12 7.94
CA ASP A 147 3.23 -6.13 8.57
C ASP A 147 1.81 -6.16 8.01
N TYR A 148 1.19 -4.98 7.79
CA TYR A 148 -0.19 -4.93 7.30
C TYR A 148 -0.28 -5.37 5.84
N ARG A 149 0.67 -5.00 4.99
CA ARG A 149 0.75 -5.49 3.60
C ARG A 149 0.89 -7.01 3.59
N ASN A 150 1.80 -7.56 4.39
CA ASN A 150 2.01 -9.00 4.48
C ASN A 150 0.73 -9.73 4.91
N LEU A 151 -0.02 -9.19 5.88
CA LEU A 151 -1.29 -9.74 6.33
C LEU A 151 -2.38 -9.66 5.24
N ILE A 152 -2.46 -8.54 4.51
CA ILE A 152 -3.44 -8.39 3.42
C ILE A 152 -3.20 -9.43 2.32
N PHE A 153 -1.96 -9.74 1.98
CA PHE A 153 -1.61 -10.67 0.92
C PHE A 153 -1.30 -12.11 1.38
N ASP A 154 -1.49 -12.42 2.67
CA ASP A 154 -1.42 -13.79 3.17
C ASP A 154 -2.61 -14.61 2.67
N ASP A 155 -2.34 -15.73 2.00
CA ASP A 155 -3.35 -16.62 1.43
C ASP A 155 -3.94 -17.62 2.41
N ASN A 156 -3.51 -17.62 3.66
CA ASN A 156 -4.15 -18.41 4.71
C ASN A 156 -5.45 -17.74 5.20
N PHE A 157 -5.54 -16.43 5.20
CA PHE A 157 -6.75 -15.72 5.64
C PHE A 157 -7.93 -15.96 4.69
N ARG A 158 -9.12 -16.13 5.26
CA ARG A 158 -10.38 -16.43 4.56
C ARG A 158 -11.50 -15.47 4.92
N TYR A 159 -11.49 -14.96 6.14
CA TYR A 159 -12.59 -14.17 6.70
C TYR A 159 -12.14 -12.80 7.13
N ILE A 160 -13.06 -11.83 6.99
CA ILE A 160 -12.82 -10.42 7.32
C ILE A 160 -14.04 -9.82 8.02
N GLY A 161 -13.79 -8.90 8.96
CA GLY A 161 -14.79 -8.00 9.52
C GLY A 161 -14.18 -6.61 9.66
N VAL A 162 -14.91 -5.59 9.27
CA VAL A 162 -14.44 -4.20 9.25
C VAL A 162 -15.39 -3.32 10.02
N ALA A 163 -14.86 -2.41 10.82
CA ALA A 163 -15.60 -1.33 11.43
C ALA A 163 -14.81 -0.02 11.33
N SER A 164 -15.51 1.07 11.10
CA SER A 164 -14.92 2.39 10.96
C SER A 164 -15.79 3.44 11.61
N VAL A 165 -15.17 4.40 12.30
CA VAL A 165 -15.89 5.47 12.99
C VAL A 165 -15.15 6.80 12.89
N PRO A 166 -15.86 7.93 12.86
CA PRO A 166 -15.22 9.24 13.00
C PRO A 166 -14.40 9.34 14.29
N HIS A 167 -13.22 9.93 14.20
CA HIS A 167 -12.31 10.13 15.32
C HIS A 167 -11.93 11.60 15.46
N SER A 168 -11.92 12.13 16.68
CA SER A 168 -11.74 13.57 16.94
C SER A 168 -10.34 14.08 16.57
N GLU A 169 -9.32 13.25 16.66
CA GLU A 169 -7.92 13.61 16.39
C GLU A 169 -7.51 13.22 14.97
N TYR A 170 -7.88 12.02 14.53
CA TYR A 170 -7.44 11.44 13.26
C TYR A 170 -8.50 11.47 12.15
N LYS A 171 -9.61 12.21 12.34
CA LYS A 171 -10.77 12.27 11.44
C LYS A 171 -11.52 10.95 11.36
N GLN A 172 -10.85 9.85 11.03
CA GLN A 172 -11.41 8.51 10.92
C GLN A 172 -10.52 7.50 11.64
N PHE A 173 -11.13 6.47 12.24
CA PHE A 173 -10.43 5.33 12.80
C PHE A 173 -11.10 4.04 12.32
N THR A 174 -10.33 3.20 11.65
CA THR A 174 -10.78 1.95 11.05
C THR A 174 -10.05 0.78 11.70
N VAL A 175 -10.80 -0.28 11.99
CA VAL A 175 -10.28 -1.55 12.48
C VAL A 175 -10.75 -2.69 11.59
N ILE A 176 -9.82 -3.54 11.20
CA ILE A 176 -10.05 -4.71 10.34
C ILE A 176 -9.61 -5.94 11.12
N MET A 177 -10.50 -6.91 11.24
CA MET A 177 -10.23 -8.23 11.79
C MET A 177 -10.18 -9.25 10.68
N ILE A 178 -9.10 -10.02 10.61
CA ILE A 178 -8.96 -11.10 9.64
C ILE A 178 -8.68 -12.43 10.35
N SER A 179 -9.22 -13.50 9.83
CA SER A 179 -9.03 -14.84 10.40
C SER A 179 -8.91 -15.90 9.31
N GLU A 180 -8.10 -16.89 9.59
CA GLU A 180 -7.98 -18.09 8.76
C GLU A 180 -9.26 -18.93 8.85
N ASN A 181 -9.67 -19.26 10.07
CA ASN A 181 -10.92 -19.96 10.36
C ASN A 181 -11.56 -19.33 11.59
N PHE A 182 -12.86 -19.08 11.53
CA PHE A 182 -13.62 -18.57 12.66
C PHE A 182 -14.92 -19.35 12.80
N LYS A 183 -15.23 -19.78 14.02
CA LYS A 183 -16.47 -20.46 14.36
C LYS A 183 -17.23 -19.62 15.38
N SER A 184 -18.40 -19.13 15.00
CA SER A 184 -19.27 -18.32 15.84
C SER A 184 -19.91 -19.13 16.96
N LEU A 185 -20.21 -18.48 18.08
CA LEU A 185 -21.09 -19.06 19.11
C LEU A 185 -22.53 -19.19 18.60
N ASP A 186 -23.01 -18.23 17.80
CA ASP A 186 -24.28 -18.37 17.07
C ASP A 186 -23.99 -18.76 15.61
N SER A 187 -24.36 -20.00 15.27
CA SER A 187 -24.10 -20.56 13.92
C SER A 187 -24.78 -19.79 12.77
N LYS A 188 -25.75 -18.92 13.06
CA LYS A 188 -26.32 -18.02 12.05
C LYS A 188 -25.31 -17.04 11.49
N ASN A 189 -24.26 -16.72 12.26
CA ASN A 189 -23.20 -15.80 11.86
C ASN A 189 -22.08 -16.50 11.07
N ASP A 190 -22.11 -17.83 10.92
CA ASP A 190 -21.15 -18.61 10.12
C ASP A 190 -21.52 -18.66 8.64
N ILE A 191 -22.66 -18.09 8.24
CA ILE A 191 -23.06 -18.03 6.84
C ILE A 191 -22.20 -16.97 6.15
N PRO A 192 -21.33 -17.35 5.19
CA PRO A 192 -20.55 -16.37 4.45
C PRO A 192 -21.48 -15.43 3.70
N PHE A 193 -21.38 -14.13 3.94
CA PHE A 193 -22.04 -13.15 3.11
C PHE A 193 -21.23 -13.05 1.81
N GLN A 194 -21.81 -13.56 0.73
CA GLN A 194 -21.22 -13.40 -0.60
C GLN A 194 -21.45 -11.96 -1.05
N ILE A 195 -20.37 -11.23 -1.23
CA ILE A 195 -20.35 -9.93 -1.89
C ILE A 195 -20.79 -10.20 -3.34
N SER A 196 -21.88 -9.59 -3.81
CA SER A 196 -22.34 -9.78 -5.18
C SER A 196 -21.35 -9.13 -6.14
N ASP A 197 -20.86 -9.88 -7.11
CA ASP A 197 -19.94 -9.37 -8.13
C ASP A 197 -20.61 -8.42 -9.13
N LYS A 198 -21.94 -8.24 -9.05
CA LYS A 198 -22.71 -7.42 -10.00
C LYS A 198 -22.37 -5.93 -9.98
N ASP A 199 -21.92 -5.42 -8.83
CA ASP A 199 -21.53 -4.01 -8.69
C ASP A 199 -20.09 -3.75 -9.19
N ASN A 200 -19.36 -4.78 -9.61
CA ASN A 200 -17.99 -4.67 -10.11
C ASN A 200 -17.92 -4.65 -11.65
N GLU A 201 -18.90 -5.26 -12.34
CA GLU A 201 -18.83 -5.43 -13.79
C GLU A 201 -19.10 -4.11 -14.54
N GLU A 202 -19.98 -3.24 -14.03
CA GLU A 202 -20.30 -1.96 -14.68
C GLU A 202 -19.19 -0.91 -14.50
N GLU A 203 -18.50 -0.87 -13.33
CA GLU A 203 -17.35 0.01 -13.12
C GLU A 203 -16.06 -0.51 -13.81
N GLU A 204 -15.96 -1.85 -14.05
CA GLU A 204 -14.80 -2.46 -14.68
C GLU A 204 -14.72 -2.14 -16.18
N ASP A 205 -15.85 -2.13 -16.88
CA ASP A 205 -15.91 -1.86 -18.32
C ASP A 205 -15.57 -0.38 -18.63
N GLU A 206 -16.06 0.58 -17.82
CA GLU A 206 -15.74 2.00 -17.99
C GLU A 206 -14.25 2.31 -17.67
N GLU A 207 -13.68 1.72 -16.60
CA GLU A 207 -12.26 1.92 -16.26
C GLU A 207 -11.31 1.24 -17.24
N GLU A 208 -11.66 0.08 -17.83
CA GLU A 208 -10.83 -0.58 -18.86
C GLU A 208 -10.85 0.18 -20.18
N GLU A 209 -11.97 0.82 -20.55
CA GLU A 209 -12.04 1.70 -21.74
C GLU A 209 -11.20 2.96 -21.54
N GLU A 210 -11.27 3.64 -20.39
CA GLU A 210 -10.44 4.80 -20.07
C GLU A 210 -8.94 4.44 -19.96
N GLU A 211 -8.59 3.25 -19.44
CA GLU A 211 -7.19 2.80 -19.37
C GLU A 211 -6.61 2.53 -20.75
N ASN A 212 -7.39 1.92 -21.66
CA ASN A 212 -6.95 1.65 -23.03
C ASN A 212 -6.77 2.95 -23.84
N GLU A 213 -7.68 3.92 -23.70
CA GLU A 213 -7.52 5.24 -24.34
C GLU A 213 -6.28 5.99 -23.85
N ASN A 214 -6.01 5.95 -22.53
CA ASN A 214 -4.83 6.57 -21.94
C ASN A 214 -3.51 5.85 -22.29
N GLU A 215 -3.50 4.50 -22.45
CA GLU A 215 -2.33 3.76 -22.92
C GLU A 215 -2.04 4.09 -24.39
N GLU A 216 -3.06 4.20 -25.25
CA GLU A 216 -2.89 4.62 -26.64
C GLU A 216 -2.43 6.08 -26.80
N GLU A 217 -2.90 7.00 -25.94
CA GLU A 217 -2.43 8.40 -25.94
C GLU A 217 -0.97 8.49 -25.46
N ASN A 218 -0.60 7.77 -24.40
CA ASN A 218 0.77 7.73 -23.91
C ASN A 218 1.75 7.06 -24.90
N GLU A 219 1.31 6.00 -25.64
CA GLU A 219 2.12 5.43 -26.71
C GLU A 219 2.35 6.43 -27.85
N LYS A 220 1.29 7.19 -28.23
CA LYS A 220 1.39 8.24 -29.26
C LYS A 220 2.22 9.46 -28.81
N GLU A 221 2.21 9.80 -27.52
CA GLU A 221 3.10 10.85 -26.98
C GLU A 221 4.55 10.38 -26.91
N ASN A 222 4.80 9.15 -26.48
CA ASN A 222 6.14 8.55 -26.46
C ASN A 222 6.71 8.36 -27.89
N GLU A 223 5.87 8.00 -28.88
CA GLU A 223 6.31 7.96 -30.28
C GLU A 223 6.69 9.34 -30.81
N LYS A 224 5.94 10.40 -30.43
CA LYS A 224 6.26 11.77 -30.81
C LYS A 224 7.47 12.35 -30.08
N GLU A 225 7.69 11.99 -28.82
CA GLU A 225 8.89 12.33 -28.07
C GLU A 225 10.12 11.63 -28.66
N ASN A 226 10.02 10.34 -29.01
CA ASN A 226 11.09 9.61 -29.69
C ASN A 226 11.42 10.16 -31.10
N GLU A 227 10.41 10.58 -31.90
CA GLU A 227 10.65 11.21 -33.18
C GLU A 227 11.36 12.59 -33.04
N ASN A 228 11.06 13.34 -31.97
CA ASN A 228 11.75 14.60 -31.66
C ASN A 228 13.14 14.38 -31.03
N GLU A 229 13.36 13.29 -30.30
CA GLU A 229 14.67 12.94 -29.74
C GLU A 229 15.64 12.37 -30.81
N GLU A 230 15.14 11.73 -31.87
CA GLU A 230 16.00 11.27 -32.98
C GLU A 230 16.57 12.43 -33.81
N GLU A 231 15.95 13.63 -33.80
CA GLU A 231 16.51 14.81 -34.47
C GLU A 231 17.48 15.64 -33.60
N GLU A 232 17.55 15.42 -32.27
CA GLU A 232 18.46 16.13 -31.36
C GLU A 232 19.61 15.27 -30.79
N ASN A 233 19.68 13.95 -31.05
CA ASN A 233 20.68 13.05 -30.46
C ASN A 233 21.75 12.60 -31.46
N GLU A 234 22.54 13.54 -31.98
CA GLU A 234 23.91 13.24 -32.47
C GLU A 234 24.96 13.85 -31.51
N GLU A 235 24.88 13.66 -30.20
CA GLU A 235 25.99 13.84 -29.24
C GLU A 235 25.55 13.49 -27.82
N ASP A 236 25.41 12.21 -27.46
CA ASP A 236 25.48 11.77 -26.07
C ASP A 236 26.37 10.54 -25.92
N GLU A 237 27.54 10.78 -25.35
CA GLU A 237 28.52 9.75 -24.99
C GLU A 237 27.94 8.80 -23.90
N GLU A 238 27.94 7.51 -24.23
CA GLU A 238 27.71 6.42 -23.27
C GLU A 238 28.72 6.50 -22.12
N THR A 239 28.27 6.85 -20.90
CA THR A 239 29.08 6.74 -19.71
C THR A 239 28.95 5.35 -19.09
N GLU A 240 30.02 4.56 -19.28
CA GLU A 240 30.20 3.23 -18.68
C GLU A 240 29.99 3.22 -17.17
N ASN A 241 29.21 2.24 -16.70
CA ASN A 241 29.15 1.84 -15.28
C ASN A 241 30.53 1.31 -14.81
N LYS A 242 31.31 2.12 -14.14
CA LYS A 242 32.55 1.66 -13.49
C LYS A 242 32.24 1.04 -12.13
N TYR A 243 32.36 -0.26 -12.04
CA TYR A 243 32.51 -0.97 -10.76
C TYR A 243 33.92 -0.69 -10.25
N ASN A 244 34.04 -0.08 -9.06
CA ASN A 244 35.29 -0.01 -8.32
C ASN A 244 35.22 -1.00 -7.14
N ASP A 245 35.94 -2.12 -7.27
CA ASP A 245 36.05 -3.18 -6.26
C ASP A 245 37.10 -2.89 -5.14
N ASP A 246 37.72 -1.71 -5.14
CA ASP A 246 38.94 -1.48 -4.35
C ASP A 246 38.78 -0.61 -3.09
N ILE A 247 37.58 -0.27 -2.64
CA ILE A 247 37.41 0.45 -1.37
C ILE A 247 36.98 -0.54 -0.28
N LYS A 248 37.99 -1.01 0.52
CA LYS A 248 37.73 -1.79 1.73
C LYS A 248 37.55 -0.83 2.91
N GLU A 249 36.31 -0.56 3.29
CA GLU A 249 35.96 0.03 4.58
C GLU A 249 35.67 -1.11 5.58
N GLU A 250 36.17 -0.94 6.83
CA GLU A 250 35.98 -1.94 7.89
C GLU A 250 34.50 -2.11 8.23
N GLY A 251 33.94 -3.34 8.15
CA GLY A 251 32.51 -3.63 8.38
C GLY A 251 31.60 -3.49 7.16
N VAL A 252 32.13 -3.16 5.97
CA VAL A 252 31.35 -3.04 4.74
C VAL A 252 31.58 -4.24 3.83
N LYS A 253 30.50 -4.96 3.52
CA LYS A 253 30.52 -6.14 2.64
C LYS A 253 30.59 -5.77 1.16
N ARG A 254 29.91 -4.69 0.76
CA ARG A 254 29.81 -4.26 -0.65
C ARG A 254 29.55 -2.77 -0.74
N ILE A 255 30.20 -2.11 -1.71
CA ILE A 255 29.92 -0.71 -2.07
C ILE A 255 29.49 -0.67 -3.55
N LYS A 256 28.37 -0.01 -3.83
CA LYS A 256 27.90 0.28 -5.19
C LYS A 256 27.85 1.79 -5.37
N LYS A 257 28.56 2.32 -6.36
CA LYS A 257 28.53 3.73 -6.74
C LYS A 257 27.74 3.87 -8.05
N ILE A 258 26.75 4.77 -8.07
CA ILE A 258 25.95 5.09 -9.25
C ILE A 258 26.12 6.59 -9.50
N GLU A 259 26.56 6.97 -10.70
CA GLU A 259 26.70 8.36 -11.12
C GLU A 259 25.72 8.62 -12.27
N GLN A 260 24.98 9.72 -12.17
CA GLN A 260 24.02 10.15 -13.19
C GLN A 260 24.09 11.67 -13.36
N ILE A 261 23.95 12.15 -14.59
CA ILE A 261 23.75 13.57 -14.85
C ILE A 261 22.24 13.81 -14.97
N LYS A 262 21.72 14.74 -14.19
CA LYS A 262 20.29 15.08 -14.20
C LYS A 262 20.11 16.58 -14.37
N ASN A 263 19.15 16.97 -15.19
CA ASN A 263 18.70 18.36 -15.24
C ASN A 263 17.71 18.60 -14.09
N ILE A 264 18.13 19.39 -13.10
CA ILE A 264 17.32 19.75 -11.94
C ILE A 264 17.08 21.26 -11.98
N ASN A 265 15.85 21.68 -12.21
CA ASN A 265 15.46 23.09 -12.29
C ASN A 265 16.27 23.90 -13.32
N GLY A 266 16.53 23.33 -14.51
CA GLY A 266 17.30 23.97 -15.58
C GLY A 266 18.81 24.03 -15.36
N LYS A 267 19.34 23.25 -14.41
CA LYS A 267 20.76 23.13 -14.13
C LYS A 267 21.20 21.68 -14.24
N PHE A 268 22.27 21.43 -14.94
CA PHE A 268 22.86 20.10 -14.99
C PHE A 268 23.57 19.79 -13.67
N MET A 269 23.20 18.69 -13.04
CA MET A 269 23.73 18.24 -11.77
C MET A 269 24.27 16.83 -11.94
N LYS A 270 25.51 16.60 -11.49
CA LYS A 270 26.03 15.26 -11.30
C LYS A 270 25.50 14.73 -9.96
N VAL A 271 24.69 13.67 -10.01
CA VAL A 271 24.17 12.98 -8.84
C VAL A 271 24.94 11.68 -8.66
N THR A 272 25.65 11.57 -7.53
CA THR A 272 26.40 10.36 -7.16
C THR A 272 25.69 9.70 -5.99
N LYS A 273 25.22 8.46 -6.18
CA LYS A 273 24.62 7.62 -5.13
C LYS A 273 25.63 6.53 -4.75
N ILE A 274 25.99 6.46 -3.46
CA ILE A 274 26.85 5.43 -2.88
C ILE A 274 25.97 4.55 -2.00
N ILE A 275 25.91 3.26 -2.30
CA ILE A 275 25.14 2.26 -1.55
C ILE A 275 26.15 1.33 -0.90
N LYS A 276 26.19 1.31 0.43
CA LYS A 276 27.05 0.45 1.25
C LYS A 276 26.20 -0.66 1.85
N THR A 277 26.54 -1.91 1.63
CA THR A 277 25.95 -3.07 2.31
C THR A 277 26.92 -3.51 3.41
N LEU A 278 26.49 -3.44 4.67
CA LEU A 278 27.29 -3.82 5.83
C LEU A 278 27.31 -5.36 6.00
N GLU A 279 28.24 -5.87 6.81
CA GLU A 279 28.39 -7.32 7.05
C GLU A 279 27.16 -7.93 7.74
N ASP A 280 26.44 -7.14 8.54
CA ASP A 280 25.19 -7.52 9.22
C ASP A 280 23.93 -7.47 8.30
N GLY A 281 24.12 -7.04 7.04
CA GLY A 281 23.06 -6.96 6.03
C GLY A 281 22.33 -5.61 5.97
N PHE A 282 22.66 -4.64 6.82
CA PHE A 282 22.13 -3.29 6.69
C PHE A 282 22.66 -2.60 5.43
N VAL A 283 21.84 -1.71 4.86
CA VAL A 283 22.20 -0.94 3.67
C VAL A 283 22.18 0.53 4.01
N GLU A 284 23.31 1.18 3.84
CA GLU A 284 23.45 2.64 3.95
C GLU A 284 23.50 3.27 2.57
N THR A 285 22.85 4.41 2.40
CA THR A 285 22.84 5.14 1.13
C THR A 285 23.23 6.60 1.37
N GLU A 286 24.23 7.07 0.63
CA GLU A 286 24.66 8.46 0.61
C GLU A 286 24.43 9.04 -0.79
N ILE A 287 23.87 10.26 -0.87
CA ILE A 287 23.61 10.94 -2.14
C ILE A 287 24.34 12.29 -2.16
N PHE A 288 25.17 12.48 -3.15
CA PHE A 288 25.89 13.73 -3.40
C PHE A 288 25.36 14.38 -4.68
N LYS A 289 25.17 15.69 -4.67
CA LYS A 289 24.76 16.47 -5.84
C LYS A 289 25.80 17.58 -6.08
N GLU A 290 26.38 17.59 -7.24
CA GLU A 290 27.35 18.61 -7.68
C GLU A 290 26.86 19.25 -8.96
N GLN A 291 26.86 20.57 -9.02
CA GLN A 291 26.49 21.30 -10.25
C GLN A 291 27.67 21.25 -11.24
N ILE A 292 27.42 20.83 -12.47
CA ILE A 292 28.38 20.80 -13.58
C ILE A 292 28.07 21.89 -14.60
#